data_0cd73425e22ff09c2fc62f0e37f30c48
#
_entry.id   0cd73425e22ff09c2fc62f0e37f30c48
#
_cell.length_a   1.000
_cell.length_b   1.000
_cell.length_c   1.000
_cell.angle_alpha   90.00
_cell.angle_beta   90.00
_cell.angle_gamma   90.00
#
_symmetry.space_group_name_H-M   'P 1'
#
loop_
_entity.id
_entity.type
_entity.pdbx_description
1 polymer ?
#
loop_
_entity_poly.entity_id
_entity_poly.type
_entity_poly.pdbx_seq_one_letter_code
_entity_poly.pdbx_strand_id
1 'polypeptide(L)'
;LAEQIGFPIAMKVDSPDLRHKSDAGGVRLNIVNAPAVRNAYHDIIDTVQKRHPNAKINGVSIEPFLHRPNGRELMIGVFRDPIFGPVITFGAGGFDVEIFSDRSVALPPLNNFLAHDLIDSTRASKILDQFHNMPPVDREALKEVLLCISEMVCELPWIMELDLNPLIVDENGAIAADARIVIDYAAPSGDRYSHMAIHPYPLHLIQDVNRPLTAADDN
;
A
#
# COMPACT_ATOMS: atom_id res chain seq x y z
N LEU A 1 27.31 5.83 -3.00
CA LEU A 1 26.07 5.10 -2.77
C LEU A 1 25.14 5.14 -4.01
N ALA A 2 24.78 6.33 -4.53
CA ALA A 2 23.92 6.46 -5.70
C ALA A 2 24.48 5.72 -6.95
N GLU A 3 25.78 5.79 -7.18
CA GLU A 3 26.44 5.06 -8.26
C GLU A 3 26.42 3.53 -8.11
N GLN A 4 26.35 3.04 -6.87
CA GLN A 4 26.24 1.61 -6.58
C GLN A 4 24.82 1.08 -6.81
N ILE A 5 23.81 1.92 -6.54
CA ILE A 5 22.39 1.61 -6.78
C ILE A 5 22.08 1.64 -8.27
N GLY A 6 22.75 2.54 -9.02
CA GLY A 6 22.48 2.80 -10.43
C GLY A 6 21.47 3.92 -10.63
N PHE A 7 21.64 4.70 -11.70
CA PHE A 7 20.71 5.78 -12.07
C PHE A 7 19.63 5.27 -13.03
N PRO A 8 18.44 5.89 -13.05
CA PRO A 8 18.00 7.00 -12.18
C PRO A 8 17.61 6.55 -10.77
N ILE A 9 17.71 7.48 -9.82
CA ILE A 9 17.36 7.26 -8.40
C ILE A 9 16.26 8.21 -7.93
N ALA A 10 15.60 7.82 -6.83
CA ALA A 10 14.78 8.68 -5.99
C ALA A 10 15.55 9.01 -4.70
N MET A 11 15.35 10.22 -4.17
CA MET A 11 15.91 10.66 -2.89
C MET A 11 14.79 11.18 -2.01
N LYS A 12 14.73 10.71 -0.78
CA LYS A 12 13.70 11.07 0.20
C LYS A 12 14.35 11.52 1.51
N VAL A 13 13.81 12.55 2.15
CA VAL A 13 14.27 12.97 3.49
C VAL A 13 14.02 11.85 4.51
N ASP A 14 14.99 11.62 5.36
CA ASP A 14 14.85 10.76 6.55
C ASP A 14 14.62 11.61 7.79
N SER A 15 13.41 11.58 8.31
CA SER A 15 12.97 12.32 9.47
C SER A 15 11.85 11.57 10.21
N PRO A 16 11.98 11.39 11.54
CA PRO A 16 10.92 10.80 12.35
C PRO A 16 9.72 11.73 12.53
N ASP A 17 9.90 13.04 12.30
CA ASP A 17 8.88 14.04 12.56
C ASP A 17 8.01 14.36 11.32
N LEU A 18 8.41 13.87 10.15
CA LEU A 18 7.73 14.12 8.88
C LEU A 18 6.97 12.87 8.39
N ARG A 19 5.66 12.90 8.56
CA ARG A 19 4.78 11.81 8.11
C ARG A 19 4.64 11.75 6.59
N HIS A 20 4.43 12.91 5.95
CA HIS A 20 4.26 13.06 4.50
C HIS A 20 5.47 13.80 3.93
N LYS A 21 6.46 13.02 3.48
CA LYS A 21 7.75 13.57 3.00
C LYS A 21 7.59 14.43 1.75
N SER A 22 6.65 14.10 0.87
CA SER A 22 6.37 14.84 -0.37
C SER A 22 5.83 16.24 -0.05
N ASP A 23 4.86 16.36 0.87
CA ASP A 23 4.25 17.64 1.26
C ASP A 23 5.28 18.57 1.93
N ALA A 24 6.20 17.98 2.67
CA ALA A 24 7.32 18.72 3.27
C ALA A 24 8.35 19.20 2.22
N GLY A 25 8.22 18.78 0.95
CA GLY A 25 9.22 19.05 -0.09
C GLY A 25 10.47 18.19 0.04
N GLY A 26 10.39 17.10 0.77
CA GLY A 26 11.48 16.19 1.09
C GLY A 26 11.73 15.07 0.09
N VAL A 27 11.18 15.15 -1.14
CA VAL A 27 11.33 14.11 -2.17
C VAL A 27 11.83 14.71 -3.48
N ARG A 28 12.80 14.04 -4.10
CA ARG A 28 13.27 14.30 -5.47
C ARG A 28 13.33 12.98 -6.24
N LEU A 29 12.67 12.95 -7.40
CA LEU A 29 12.55 11.77 -8.25
C LEU A 29 13.38 11.94 -9.51
N ASN A 30 13.71 10.84 -10.18
CA ASN A 30 14.38 10.79 -11.46
C ASN A 30 15.72 11.55 -11.48
N ILE A 31 16.56 11.32 -10.48
CA ILE A 31 17.89 11.91 -10.39
C ILE A 31 18.83 11.02 -11.22
N VAL A 32 19.41 11.60 -12.27
CA VAL A 32 20.05 10.83 -13.36
C VAL A 32 21.59 10.82 -13.31
N ASN A 33 22.23 11.57 -12.39
CA ASN A 33 23.70 11.63 -12.30
C ASN A 33 24.18 12.16 -10.94
N ALA A 34 25.47 11.97 -10.65
CA ALA A 34 26.09 12.36 -9.39
C ALA A 34 26.05 13.88 -9.08
N PRO A 35 26.24 14.81 -10.03
CA PRO A 35 26.03 16.23 -9.76
C PRO A 35 24.60 16.55 -9.33
N ALA A 36 23.59 15.95 -9.99
CA ALA A 36 22.18 16.12 -9.64
C ALA A 36 21.87 15.58 -8.23
N VAL A 37 22.53 14.52 -7.79
CA VAL A 37 22.42 13.99 -6.41
C VAL A 37 22.81 15.04 -5.37
N ARG A 38 23.94 15.74 -5.58
CA ARG A 38 24.41 16.77 -4.64
C ARG A 38 23.43 17.94 -4.58
N ASN A 39 22.95 18.38 -5.71
CA ASN A 39 21.96 19.47 -5.76
C ASN A 39 20.65 19.06 -5.08
N ALA A 40 20.15 17.87 -5.38
CA ALA A 40 18.93 17.34 -4.79
C ALA A 40 19.04 17.20 -3.26
N TYR A 41 20.19 16.78 -2.75
CA TYR A 41 20.46 16.70 -1.31
C TYR A 41 20.33 18.08 -0.64
N HIS A 42 21.03 19.08 -1.15
CA HIS A 42 20.97 20.44 -0.58
C HIS A 42 19.55 21.01 -0.69
N ASP A 43 18.91 20.86 -1.83
CA ASP A 43 17.54 21.31 -2.05
C ASP A 43 16.53 20.69 -1.08
N ILE A 44 16.64 19.37 -0.82
CA ILE A 44 15.77 18.69 0.15
C ILE A 44 16.00 19.25 1.55
N ILE A 45 17.25 19.29 2.00
CA ILE A 45 17.58 19.75 3.37
C ILE A 45 17.12 21.19 3.58
N ASP A 46 17.46 22.09 2.65
CA ASP A 46 17.10 23.51 2.73
C ASP A 46 15.56 23.71 2.70
N THR A 47 14.87 22.97 1.85
CA THR A 47 13.43 23.08 1.72
C THR A 47 12.72 22.60 2.99
N VAL A 48 13.11 21.44 3.48
CA VAL A 48 12.52 20.86 4.69
C VAL A 48 12.81 21.72 5.91
N GLN A 49 14.04 22.19 6.08
CA GLN A 49 14.39 23.09 7.20
C GLN A 49 13.62 24.41 7.19
N LYS A 50 13.38 24.97 6.00
CA LYS A 50 12.57 26.20 5.88
C LYS A 50 11.09 25.98 6.19
N ARG A 51 10.53 24.85 5.78
CA ARG A 51 9.10 24.54 6.01
C ARG A 51 8.82 23.99 7.39
N HIS A 52 9.77 23.21 7.94
CA HIS A 52 9.67 22.52 9.21
C HIS A 52 10.92 22.75 10.04
N PRO A 53 11.13 23.99 10.60
CA PRO A 53 12.38 24.36 11.28
C PRO A 53 12.72 23.49 12.50
N ASN A 54 11.71 22.89 13.13
CA ASN A 54 11.85 22.08 14.32
C ASN A 54 11.94 20.56 14.03
N ALA A 55 11.81 20.15 12.76
CA ALA A 55 11.87 18.73 12.42
C ALA A 55 13.31 18.21 12.51
N LYS A 56 13.46 17.08 13.15
CA LYS A 56 14.74 16.36 13.20
C LYS A 56 14.99 15.70 11.84
N ILE A 57 16.07 16.07 11.18
CA ILE A 57 16.51 15.48 9.93
C ILE A 57 17.72 14.58 10.22
N ASN A 58 17.58 13.27 9.97
CA ASN A 58 18.66 12.30 10.10
C ASN A 58 19.55 12.29 8.85
N GLY A 59 18.99 12.66 7.68
CA GLY A 59 19.64 12.64 6.38
C GLY A 59 18.65 12.41 5.25
N VAL A 60 19.07 11.65 4.25
CA VAL A 60 18.22 11.23 3.12
C VAL A 60 18.40 9.74 2.85
N SER A 61 17.33 9.08 2.44
CA SER A 61 17.39 7.76 1.79
C SER A 61 17.55 7.92 0.29
N ILE A 62 18.22 6.94 -0.33
CA ILE A 62 18.42 6.85 -1.79
C ILE A 62 17.91 5.49 -2.24
N GLU A 63 17.01 5.49 -3.20
CA GLU A 63 16.33 4.31 -3.70
C GLU A 63 16.38 4.28 -5.24
N PRO A 64 16.30 3.10 -5.90
CA PRO A 64 16.10 3.06 -7.33
C PRO A 64 14.83 3.84 -7.71
N PHE A 65 14.89 4.64 -8.77
CA PHE A 65 13.69 5.29 -9.28
C PHE A 65 12.84 4.29 -10.07
N LEU A 66 11.61 4.10 -9.62
CA LEU A 66 10.64 3.23 -10.26
C LEU A 66 10.06 3.93 -11.49
N HIS A 67 10.56 3.59 -12.67
CA HIS A 67 10.01 4.10 -13.92
C HIS A 67 8.98 3.12 -14.48
N ARG A 68 7.69 3.43 -14.29
CA ARG A 68 6.55 2.66 -14.76
C ARG A 68 5.65 3.56 -15.62
N PRO A 69 5.93 3.69 -16.94
CA PRO A 69 5.24 4.66 -17.81
C PRO A 69 3.73 4.40 -17.93
N ASN A 70 3.31 3.14 -17.80
CA ASN A 70 1.89 2.74 -17.79
C ASN A 70 1.35 2.54 -16.36
N GLY A 71 2.12 2.91 -15.32
CA GLY A 71 1.73 2.67 -13.93
C GLY A 71 0.52 3.53 -13.51
N ARG A 72 -0.43 2.91 -12.83
CA ARG A 72 -1.51 3.59 -12.12
C ARG A 72 -1.11 3.68 -10.66
N GLU A 73 -1.18 4.89 -10.12
CA GLU A 73 -0.93 5.11 -8.71
C GLU A 73 -2.19 4.82 -7.91
N LEU A 74 -2.11 3.82 -7.05
CA LEU A 74 -3.18 3.39 -6.16
C LEU A 74 -2.72 3.51 -4.72
N MET A 75 -3.67 3.42 -3.79
CA MET A 75 -3.37 3.33 -2.38
C MET A 75 -4.05 2.12 -1.73
N ILE A 76 -3.34 1.48 -0.82
CA ILE A 76 -3.91 0.52 0.12
C ILE A 76 -3.55 0.99 1.51
N GLY A 77 -4.58 1.23 2.33
CA GLY A 77 -4.42 1.62 3.72
C GLY A 77 -5.00 0.58 4.67
N VAL A 78 -4.45 0.51 5.86
CA VAL A 78 -5.06 -0.17 7.00
C VAL A 78 -5.07 0.78 8.16
N PHE A 79 -6.16 0.81 8.87
CA PHE A 79 -6.25 1.47 10.18
C PHE A 79 -7.04 0.60 11.15
N ARG A 80 -6.79 0.78 12.43
CA ARG A 80 -7.53 0.06 13.46
C ARG A 80 -8.69 0.91 13.95
N ASP A 81 -9.89 0.43 13.66
CA ASP A 81 -11.13 0.97 14.21
C ASP A 81 -11.37 0.40 15.64
N PRO A 82 -11.84 1.21 16.62
CA PRO A 82 -12.08 0.74 17.98
C PRO A 82 -13.15 -0.35 18.10
N ILE A 83 -14.08 -0.44 17.14
CA ILE A 83 -15.22 -1.37 17.17
C ILE A 83 -14.94 -2.55 16.21
N PHE A 84 -14.47 -2.26 14.99
CA PHE A 84 -14.32 -3.25 13.93
C PHE A 84 -12.92 -3.87 13.86
N GLY A 85 -11.96 -3.38 14.66
CA GLY A 85 -10.58 -3.83 14.54
C GLY A 85 -9.92 -3.33 13.26
N PRO A 86 -9.05 -4.12 12.59
CA PRO A 86 -8.41 -3.69 11.37
C PRO A 86 -9.43 -3.49 10.23
N VAL A 87 -9.28 -2.38 9.51
CA VAL A 87 -10.08 -2.01 8.34
C VAL A 87 -9.12 -1.78 7.18
N ILE A 88 -9.36 -2.45 6.07
CA ILE A 88 -8.58 -2.29 4.85
C ILE A 88 -9.28 -1.27 3.96
N THR A 89 -8.53 -0.31 3.43
CA THR A 89 -9.01 0.67 2.46
C THR A 89 -8.27 0.53 1.14
N PHE A 90 -8.96 0.77 0.05
CA PHE A 90 -8.40 0.78 -1.30
C PHE A 90 -8.94 1.98 -2.08
N GLY A 91 -8.12 2.58 -2.94
CA GLY A 91 -8.54 3.68 -3.80
C GLY A 91 -7.45 4.23 -4.71
N ALA A 92 -7.72 5.38 -5.34
CA ALA A 92 -6.70 6.12 -6.07
C ALA A 92 -5.57 6.53 -5.15
N GLY A 93 -4.33 6.50 -5.66
CA GLY A 93 -3.12 6.94 -4.97
C GLY A 93 -2.59 8.27 -5.48
N GLY A 94 -1.41 8.66 -5.01
CA GLY A 94 -0.75 9.89 -5.43
C GLY A 94 -1.34 11.17 -4.82
N PHE A 95 -1.09 12.31 -5.46
CA PHE A 95 -1.51 13.63 -4.97
C PHE A 95 -3.02 13.90 -5.02
N ASP A 96 -3.76 13.15 -5.83
CA ASP A 96 -5.19 13.40 -6.07
C ASP A 96 -6.12 12.72 -5.05
N VAL A 97 -5.57 11.94 -4.13
CA VAL A 97 -6.32 11.14 -3.13
C VAL A 97 -7.26 11.98 -2.28
N GLU A 98 -6.80 13.16 -1.86
CA GLU A 98 -7.57 14.03 -0.95
C GLU A 98 -8.74 14.73 -1.66
N ILE A 99 -8.63 14.94 -2.98
CA ILE A 99 -9.60 15.70 -3.77
C ILE A 99 -10.80 14.83 -4.15
N PHE A 100 -10.59 13.56 -4.45
CA PHE A 100 -11.63 12.70 -5.05
C PHE A 100 -12.38 11.80 -4.05
N SER A 101 -11.87 11.62 -2.82
CA SER A 101 -12.47 10.76 -1.78
C SER A 101 -12.93 9.39 -2.32
N ASP A 102 -12.22 8.88 -3.34
CA ASP A 102 -12.53 7.62 -4.02
C ASP A 102 -11.89 6.46 -3.27
N ARG A 103 -12.61 5.99 -2.24
CA ARG A 103 -12.13 4.90 -1.39
C ARG A 103 -13.23 3.89 -1.16
N SER A 104 -12.87 2.62 -1.22
CA SER A 104 -13.65 1.50 -0.72
C SER A 104 -13.04 0.95 0.56
N VAL A 105 -13.84 0.27 1.38
CA VAL A 105 -13.40 -0.31 2.65
C VAL A 105 -13.89 -1.74 2.78
N ALA A 106 -13.09 -2.59 3.41
CA ALA A 106 -13.48 -3.95 3.76
C ALA A 106 -12.86 -4.37 5.10
N LEU A 107 -13.52 -5.32 5.76
CA LEU A 107 -13.00 -5.94 6.98
C LEU A 107 -12.25 -7.22 6.61
N PRO A 108 -11.02 -7.44 7.12
CA PRO A 108 -10.34 -8.71 6.96
C PRO A 108 -11.03 -9.81 7.79
N PRO A 109 -10.89 -11.10 7.43
CA PRO A 109 -10.08 -11.60 6.33
C PRO A 109 -10.74 -11.42 4.97
N LEU A 110 -9.96 -10.99 3.98
CA LEU A 110 -10.42 -10.95 2.59
C LEU A 110 -10.28 -12.33 1.94
N ASN A 111 -11.19 -12.61 1.04
CA ASN A 111 -11.07 -13.68 0.05
C ASN A 111 -11.01 -13.10 -1.36
N ASN A 112 -10.84 -13.93 -2.37
CA ASN A 112 -10.75 -13.49 -3.77
C ASN A 112 -11.94 -12.63 -4.20
N PHE A 113 -13.15 -12.97 -3.76
CA PHE A 113 -14.37 -12.23 -4.09
C PHE A 113 -14.36 -10.84 -3.45
N LEU A 114 -14.09 -10.78 -2.15
CA LEU A 114 -14.07 -9.51 -1.40
C LEU A 114 -12.95 -8.58 -1.86
N ALA A 115 -11.77 -9.13 -2.22
CA ALA A 115 -10.69 -8.32 -2.77
C ALA A 115 -11.06 -7.74 -4.14
N HIS A 116 -11.74 -8.51 -4.98
CA HIS A 116 -12.25 -8.04 -6.27
C HIS A 116 -13.32 -6.96 -6.11
N ASP A 117 -14.29 -7.20 -5.22
CA ASP A 117 -15.38 -6.25 -4.92
C ASP A 117 -14.81 -4.94 -4.34
N LEU A 118 -13.80 -5.02 -3.48
CA LEU A 118 -13.11 -3.84 -2.92
C LEU A 118 -12.48 -2.98 -4.02
N ILE A 119 -11.86 -3.60 -5.03
CA ILE A 119 -11.28 -2.90 -6.19
C ILE A 119 -12.40 -2.27 -7.04
N ASP A 120 -13.39 -3.05 -7.41
CA ASP A 120 -14.43 -2.64 -8.37
C ASP A 120 -15.40 -1.59 -7.80
N SER A 121 -15.53 -1.52 -6.48
CA SER A 121 -16.34 -0.50 -5.80
C SER A 121 -15.76 0.91 -5.89
N THR A 122 -14.55 1.08 -6.43
CA THR A 122 -13.92 2.41 -6.58
C THR A 122 -14.07 2.95 -8.01
N ARG A 123 -13.95 4.28 -8.16
CA ARG A 123 -13.83 4.90 -9.49
C ARG A 123 -12.48 4.61 -10.12
N ALA A 124 -11.45 4.41 -9.30
CA ALA A 124 -10.10 4.03 -9.72
C ALA A 124 -10.11 2.71 -10.54
N SER A 125 -11.06 1.81 -10.29
CA SER A 125 -11.21 0.57 -11.08
C SER A 125 -11.31 0.82 -12.59
N LYS A 126 -11.88 1.95 -13.00
CA LYS A 126 -12.09 2.30 -14.42
C LYS A 126 -10.79 2.60 -15.17
N ILE A 127 -9.72 3.00 -14.46
CA ILE A 127 -8.42 3.26 -15.07
C ILE A 127 -7.51 2.02 -15.05
N LEU A 128 -7.95 0.93 -14.42
CA LEU A 128 -7.20 -0.32 -14.36
C LEU A 128 -7.32 -1.14 -15.66
N ASP A 129 -8.40 -0.96 -16.38
CA ASP A 129 -8.57 -1.54 -17.71
C ASP A 129 -7.79 -0.76 -18.77
N GLN A 130 -7.93 -1.12 -20.01
CA GLN A 130 -7.32 -0.34 -21.10
C GLN A 130 -7.85 1.10 -21.07
N PHE A 131 -6.94 2.04 -20.85
CA PHE A 131 -7.28 3.46 -20.75
C PHE A 131 -6.40 4.30 -21.69
N HIS A 132 -7.01 4.98 -22.65
CA HIS A 132 -6.30 5.65 -23.74
C HIS A 132 -5.33 4.69 -24.47
N ASN A 133 -4.02 4.98 -24.46
CA ASN A 133 -2.99 4.15 -25.07
C ASN A 133 -2.25 3.26 -24.07
N MET A 134 -2.70 3.21 -22.80
CA MET A 134 -2.10 2.38 -21.76
C MET A 134 -2.79 1.01 -21.74
N PRO A 135 -2.02 -0.10 -21.68
CA PRO A 135 -2.58 -1.44 -21.54
C PRO A 135 -3.33 -1.61 -20.20
N PRO A 136 -4.17 -2.64 -20.03
CA PRO A 136 -4.74 -2.99 -18.75
C PRO A 136 -3.63 -3.36 -17.76
N VAL A 137 -3.88 -3.10 -16.49
CA VAL A 137 -2.94 -3.50 -15.42
C VAL A 137 -3.10 -4.99 -15.10
N ASP A 138 -2.10 -5.55 -14.42
CA ASP A 138 -2.19 -6.87 -13.79
C ASP A 138 -3.08 -6.80 -12.54
N ARG A 139 -4.38 -7.03 -12.72
CA ARG A 139 -5.36 -7.03 -11.62
C ARG A 139 -5.16 -8.19 -10.66
N GLU A 140 -4.58 -9.30 -11.11
CA GLU A 140 -4.28 -10.44 -10.23
C GLU A 140 -3.17 -10.07 -9.25
N ALA A 141 -2.08 -9.43 -9.71
CA ALA A 141 -1.04 -8.94 -8.84
C ALA A 141 -1.58 -7.93 -7.80
N LEU A 142 -2.48 -7.02 -8.20
CA LEU A 142 -3.13 -6.09 -7.26
C LEU A 142 -3.97 -6.83 -6.20
N LYS A 143 -4.76 -7.82 -6.63
CA LYS A 143 -5.55 -8.66 -5.73
C LYS A 143 -4.67 -9.42 -4.74
N GLU A 144 -3.57 -10.01 -5.21
CA GLU A 144 -2.62 -10.71 -4.34
C GLU A 144 -2.03 -9.79 -3.27
N VAL A 145 -1.71 -8.54 -3.58
CA VAL A 145 -1.26 -7.56 -2.58
C VAL A 145 -2.33 -7.35 -1.50
N LEU A 146 -3.60 -7.18 -1.89
CA LEU A 146 -4.72 -7.03 -0.93
C LEU A 146 -4.88 -8.25 -0.04
N LEU A 147 -4.78 -9.46 -0.59
CA LEU A 147 -4.87 -10.70 0.18
C LEU A 147 -3.70 -10.85 1.15
N CYS A 148 -2.46 -10.54 0.72
CA CYS A 148 -1.29 -10.56 1.59
C CYS A 148 -1.41 -9.55 2.75
N ILE A 149 -1.91 -8.33 2.48
CA ILE A 149 -2.15 -7.33 3.53
C ILE A 149 -3.23 -7.82 4.48
N SER A 150 -4.31 -8.41 3.96
CA SER A 150 -5.37 -8.97 4.78
C SER A 150 -4.85 -10.07 5.72
N GLU A 151 -4.04 -11.00 5.21
CA GLU A 151 -3.42 -12.04 6.03
C GLU A 151 -2.48 -11.43 7.08
N MET A 152 -1.65 -10.48 6.68
CA MET A 152 -0.71 -9.81 7.58
C MET A 152 -1.41 -9.15 8.76
N VAL A 153 -2.51 -8.42 8.55
CA VAL A 153 -3.22 -7.74 9.65
C VAL A 153 -4.05 -8.69 10.49
N CYS A 154 -4.42 -9.87 9.98
CA CYS A 154 -5.02 -10.94 10.76
C CYS A 154 -4.03 -11.58 11.73
N GLU A 155 -2.80 -11.80 11.27
CA GLU A 155 -1.77 -12.49 12.05
C GLU A 155 -0.98 -11.54 12.98
N LEU A 156 -0.93 -10.25 12.67
CA LEU A 156 -0.12 -9.26 13.38
C LEU A 156 -0.97 -8.21 14.12
N PRO A 157 -1.45 -8.52 15.34
CA PRO A 157 -2.37 -7.66 16.09
C PRO A 157 -1.78 -6.32 16.52
N TRP A 158 -0.48 -6.13 16.45
CA TRP A 158 0.21 -4.90 16.80
C TRP A 158 0.27 -3.87 15.67
N ILE A 159 -0.14 -4.20 14.45
CA ILE A 159 -0.26 -3.23 13.37
C ILE A 159 -1.44 -2.32 13.65
N MET A 160 -1.18 -1.01 13.83
CA MET A 160 -2.19 0.01 14.04
C MET A 160 -2.58 0.71 12.75
N GLU A 161 -1.57 1.02 11.93
CA GLU A 161 -1.76 1.64 10.63
C GLU A 161 -0.78 1.02 9.63
N LEU A 162 -1.22 0.90 8.39
CA LEU A 162 -0.39 0.60 7.22
C LEU A 162 -0.84 1.52 6.09
N ASP A 163 0.10 2.09 5.36
CA ASP A 163 -0.17 2.91 4.19
C ASP A 163 0.84 2.56 3.10
N LEU A 164 0.33 2.03 1.99
CA LEU A 164 1.05 1.87 0.73
C LEU A 164 0.56 2.94 -0.22
N ASN A 165 1.31 4.03 -0.35
CA ASN A 165 0.93 5.15 -1.20
C ASN A 165 2.16 5.91 -1.74
N PRO A 166 2.43 5.82 -3.06
CA PRO A 166 1.65 5.05 -4.04
C PRO A 166 2.04 3.57 -4.11
N LEU A 167 1.05 2.74 -4.35
CA LEU A 167 1.21 1.41 -4.95
C LEU A 167 1.07 1.58 -6.46
N ILE A 168 2.14 1.32 -7.21
CA ILE A 168 2.15 1.47 -8.67
C ILE A 168 1.83 0.11 -9.30
N VAL A 169 0.79 0.07 -10.13
CA VAL A 169 0.35 -1.15 -10.82
C VAL A 169 0.32 -0.91 -12.32
N ASP A 170 0.97 -1.79 -13.07
CA ASP A 170 0.97 -1.81 -14.54
C ASP A 170 0.70 -3.22 -15.09
N GLU A 171 0.92 -3.43 -16.36
CA GLU A 171 0.78 -4.73 -17.03
C GLU A 171 1.80 -5.78 -16.57
N ASN A 172 2.82 -5.40 -15.81
CA ASN A 172 3.89 -6.29 -15.34
C ASN A 172 3.77 -6.60 -13.83
N GLY A 173 2.74 -6.09 -13.16
CA GLY A 173 2.48 -6.36 -11.75
C GLY A 173 2.34 -5.11 -10.88
N ALA A 174 2.43 -5.31 -9.57
CA ALA A 174 2.27 -4.27 -8.55
C ALA A 174 3.58 -4.05 -7.76
N ILE A 175 3.90 -2.80 -7.46
CA ILE A 175 5.06 -2.44 -6.65
C ILE A 175 4.76 -1.26 -5.74
N ALA A 176 5.04 -1.38 -4.45
CA ALA A 176 4.93 -0.28 -3.50
C ALA A 176 6.14 0.67 -3.67
N ALA A 177 5.88 1.93 -4.00
CA ALA A 177 6.90 2.96 -4.10
C ALA A 177 7.17 3.65 -2.76
N ASP A 178 6.19 3.62 -1.85
CA ASP A 178 6.34 4.01 -0.46
C ASP A 178 5.46 3.15 0.45
N ALA A 179 5.96 2.86 1.65
CA ALA A 179 5.26 2.08 2.65
C ALA A 179 5.50 2.66 4.03
N ARG A 180 4.43 2.84 4.79
CA ARG A 180 4.48 3.28 6.18
C ARG A 180 3.69 2.30 7.04
N ILE A 181 4.29 1.87 8.15
CA ILE A 181 3.63 1.00 9.14
C ILE A 181 3.79 1.63 10.52
N VAL A 182 2.68 1.70 11.26
CA VAL A 182 2.66 2.10 12.68
C VAL A 182 2.37 0.87 13.52
N ILE A 183 3.24 0.60 14.48
CA ILE A 183 3.18 -0.57 15.35
C ILE A 183 2.94 -0.11 16.79
N ASP A 184 1.97 -0.71 17.47
CA ASP A 184 1.79 -0.60 18.90
C ASP A 184 2.41 -1.83 19.58
N TYR A 185 3.47 -1.62 20.35
CA TYR A 185 4.14 -2.69 21.09
C TYR A 185 3.35 -3.16 22.32
N ALA A 186 2.33 -2.41 22.77
CA ALA A 186 1.38 -2.83 23.78
C ALA A 186 0.22 -3.66 23.17
N ALA A 187 0.58 -4.63 22.32
CA ALA A 187 -0.40 -5.46 21.61
C ALA A 187 -1.49 -6.01 22.53
N PRO A 188 -2.73 -6.09 22.07
CA PRO A 188 -3.82 -6.62 22.87
C PRO A 188 -3.49 -8.03 23.36
N SER A 189 -3.50 -8.22 24.68
CA SER A 189 -3.43 -9.54 25.30
C SER A 189 -4.78 -10.21 25.13
N GLY A 190 -4.88 -11.21 24.29
CA GLY A 190 -6.11 -11.94 24.04
C GLY A 190 -5.85 -13.19 23.22
N ASP A 191 -6.89 -13.96 23.01
CA ASP A 191 -6.83 -15.11 22.11
C ASP A 191 -6.49 -14.69 20.68
N ARG A 192 -5.93 -15.61 19.90
CA ARG A 192 -5.63 -15.39 18.48
C ARG A 192 -6.87 -14.81 17.78
N TYR A 193 -6.68 -13.73 17.02
CA TYR A 193 -7.73 -12.98 16.31
C TYR A 193 -8.71 -12.17 17.18
N SER A 194 -8.52 -12.05 18.50
CA SER A 194 -9.38 -11.23 19.37
C SER A 194 -9.45 -9.74 18.98
N HIS A 195 -8.49 -9.27 18.17
CA HIS A 195 -8.43 -7.92 17.64
C HIS A 195 -9.30 -7.69 16.39
N MET A 196 -9.97 -8.73 15.89
CA MET A 196 -10.75 -8.70 14.66
C MET A 196 -12.25 -8.79 14.94
N ALA A 197 -13.07 -8.04 14.18
CA ALA A 197 -14.51 -8.18 14.22
C ALA A 197 -15.00 -9.46 13.54
N ILE A 198 -14.31 -9.88 12.47
CA ILE A 198 -14.60 -11.11 11.74
C ILE A 198 -13.46 -12.09 12.00
N HIS A 199 -13.75 -13.13 12.78
CA HIS A 199 -12.76 -14.17 13.04
C HIS A 199 -12.60 -15.07 11.82
N PRO A 200 -11.38 -15.42 11.43
CA PRO A 200 -11.14 -16.44 10.42
C PRO A 200 -11.83 -17.75 10.79
N TYR A 201 -12.30 -18.47 9.77
CA TYR A 201 -12.96 -19.75 10.01
C TYR A 201 -11.98 -20.74 10.67
N PRO A 202 -12.35 -21.40 11.78
CA PRO A 202 -11.45 -22.29 12.48
C PRO A 202 -11.18 -23.54 11.65
N LEU A 203 -9.93 -23.63 11.11
CA LEU A 203 -9.52 -24.71 10.20
C LEU A 203 -9.76 -26.12 10.75
N HIS A 204 -9.68 -26.31 12.09
CA HIS A 204 -9.93 -27.59 12.74
C HIS A 204 -11.40 -28.05 12.66
N LEU A 205 -12.33 -27.15 12.28
CA LEU A 205 -13.75 -27.46 12.07
C LEU A 205 -14.07 -27.74 10.59
N ILE A 206 -13.09 -27.57 9.68
CA ILE A 206 -13.27 -27.88 8.26
C ILE A 206 -13.19 -29.40 8.09
N GLN A 207 -14.25 -30.02 7.59
CA GLN A 207 -14.25 -31.38 7.11
C GLN A 207 -14.33 -31.35 5.58
N ASP A 208 -13.31 -31.89 4.93
CA ASP A 208 -13.37 -32.15 3.48
C ASP A 208 -14.40 -33.23 3.20
N VAL A 209 -15.59 -32.85 2.80
CA VAL A 209 -16.61 -33.77 2.33
C VAL A 209 -16.30 -34.09 0.86
N ASN A 210 -15.45 -35.06 0.62
CA ASN A 210 -15.29 -35.70 -0.70
C ASN A 210 -16.56 -36.48 -1.05
N ARG A 211 -17.64 -35.77 -1.40
CA ARG A 211 -18.84 -36.40 -1.96
C ARG A 211 -18.69 -36.37 -3.48
N PRO A 212 -18.56 -37.51 -4.15
CA PRO A 212 -18.66 -37.55 -5.60
C PRO A 212 -20.03 -37.00 -5.99
N LEU A 213 -20.06 -35.99 -6.87
CA LEU A 213 -21.29 -35.50 -7.49
C LEU A 213 -21.90 -36.66 -8.29
N THR A 214 -22.81 -37.39 -7.66
CA THR A 214 -23.66 -38.34 -8.42
C THR A 214 -24.67 -37.53 -9.21
N ALA A 215 -24.72 -37.75 -10.53
CA ALA A 215 -25.66 -37.14 -11.46
C ALA A 215 -27.10 -37.61 -11.21
N ALA A 216 -27.69 -37.32 -10.07
CA ALA A 216 -29.01 -37.82 -9.65
C ALA A 216 -29.81 -36.83 -8.80
N ASP A 217 -29.66 -35.51 -9.02
CA ASP A 217 -30.55 -34.50 -8.40
C ASP A 217 -31.21 -33.57 -9.45
N ASP A 218 -31.39 -34.07 -10.68
CA ASP A 218 -32.34 -33.49 -11.67
C ASP A 218 -33.65 -34.23 -11.54
N ASN A 219 -34.56 -33.79 -10.64
CA ASN A 219 -36.01 -33.96 -10.70
C ASN A 219 -36.70 -32.83 -9.92
#